data_112bf1683e50ba9465b750dd0abdf283
#
_entry.id   112bf1683e50ba9465b750dd0abdf283
#
_cell.length_a   1.000
_cell.length_b   1.000
_cell.length_c   1.000
_cell.angle_alpha   90.00
_cell.angle_beta   90.00
_cell.angle_gamma   90.00
#
_symmetry.space_group_name_H-M   'P 1'
#
loop_
_entity.id
_entity.type
_entity.pdbx_description
1 polymer ?
#
loop_
_entity_poly.entity_id
_entity_poly.type
_entity_poly.pdbx_seq_one_letter_code
_entity_poly.pdbx_strand_id
1 'polypeptide(L)'
;MSNTKHEDAIMKMGFRYFRDQILKMLGIDYDYVDIGPTELVELTIHSMFMDFTFLTTEDFYIHVEFQTTDSGKDDLRRFHAYEAVFSHETGKKVLTYVIYSGGIKNARDTLDCGTYSYKISPIFLTQKSADEVFHYLQEKSKKGEGFTDEDYAKLSLTPLMSSGQGKKDT
;
A
#
# COMPACT_ATOMS: atom_id res chain seq x y z
N MET A 1 12.29 38.39 -6.56
CA MET A 1 11.64 37.52 -5.56
C MET A 1 10.45 38.15 -4.81
N SER A 2 9.99 39.38 -5.12
CA SER A 2 8.88 40.02 -4.39
C SER A 2 7.48 39.83 -5.03
N ASN A 3 7.40 39.40 -6.30
CA ASN A 3 6.14 39.34 -7.05
C ASN A 3 5.22 38.19 -6.63
N THR A 4 5.78 37.01 -6.33
CA THR A 4 5.05 35.81 -5.97
C THR A 4 4.24 35.93 -4.67
N LYS A 5 4.73 36.68 -3.67
CA LYS A 5 3.98 36.90 -2.42
C LYS A 5 2.76 37.82 -2.60
N HIS A 6 2.87 38.80 -3.53
CA HIS A 6 1.74 39.69 -3.85
C HIS A 6 0.65 38.97 -4.66
N GLU A 7 1.04 38.15 -5.62
CA GLU A 7 0.13 37.31 -6.40
C GLU A 7 -0.65 36.32 -5.50
N ASP A 8 0.05 35.62 -4.61
CA ASP A 8 -0.59 34.73 -3.63
C ASP A 8 -1.59 35.48 -2.71
N ALA A 9 -1.21 36.65 -2.22
CA ALA A 9 -2.08 37.47 -1.39
C ALA A 9 -3.35 37.94 -2.14
N ILE A 10 -3.21 38.35 -3.41
CA ILE A 10 -4.33 38.76 -4.27
C ILE A 10 -5.27 37.57 -4.52
N MET A 11 -4.73 36.39 -4.83
CA MET A 11 -5.52 35.19 -5.05
C MET A 11 -6.29 34.77 -3.80
N LYS A 12 -5.64 34.74 -2.65
CA LYS A 12 -6.28 34.41 -1.36
C LYS A 12 -7.38 35.42 -1.00
N MET A 13 -7.17 36.70 -1.25
CA MET A 13 -8.19 37.74 -1.03
C MET A 13 -9.36 37.55 -1.99
N GLY A 14 -9.11 37.32 -3.28
CA GLY A 14 -10.15 37.04 -4.26
C GLY A 14 -11.02 35.85 -3.87
N PHE A 15 -10.42 34.73 -3.51
CA PHE A 15 -11.13 33.53 -3.05
C PHE A 15 -11.91 33.77 -1.75
N ARG A 16 -11.42 34.62 -0.87
CA ARG A 16 -12.14 34.94 0.38
C ARG A 16 -13.48 35.64 0.14
N TYR A 17 -13.56 36.48 -0.88
CA TYR A 17 -14.75 37.32 -1.15
C TYR A 17 -15.59 36.87 -2.35
N PHE A 18 -14.97 36.23 -3.35
CA PHE A 18 -15.59 35.93 -4.64
C PHE A 18 -15.39 34.49 -5.09
N ARG A 19 -15.23 33.55 -4.14
CA ARG A 19 -14.85 32.14 -4.43
C ARG A 19 -15.75 31.46 -5.44
N ASP A 20 -17.10 31.60 -5.30
CA ASP A 20 -18.06 30.90 -6.16
C ASP A 20 -17.94 31.36 -7.62
N GLN A 21 -17.77 32.67 -7.81
CA GLN A 21 -17.58 33.26 -9.13
C GLN A 21 -16.23 32.87 -9.71
N ILE A 22 -15.17 32.86 -8.88
CA ILE A 22 -13.83 32.46 -9.31
C ILE A 22 -13.78 30.98 -9.67
N LEU A 23 -14.37 30.08 -8.86
CA LEU A 23 -14.45 28.66 -9.16
C LEU A 23 -15.13 28.41 -10.50
N LYS A 24 -16.29 29.01 -10.74
CA LYS A 24 -17.02 28.91 -12.00
C LYS A 24 -16.23 29.48 -13.20
N MET A 25 -15.58 30.60 -13.00
CA MET A 25 -14.75 31.23 -14.06
C MET A 25 -13.56 30.32 -14.43
N LEU A 26 -13.04 29.54 -13.47
CA LEU A 26 -11.95 28.59 -13.68
C LEU A 26 -12.42 27.22 -14.20
N GLY A 27 -13.73 27.04 -14.45
CA GLY A 27 -14.29 25.77 -14.92
C GLY A 27 -14.43 24.70 -13.83
N ILE A 28 -14.39 25.12 -12.55
CA ILE A 28 -14.60 24.23 -11.40
C ILE A 28 -16.08 24.35 -10.99
N ASP A 29 -16.90 23.46 -11.50
CA ASP A 29 -18.37 23.50 -11.38
C ASP A 29 -18.87 22.35 -10.51
N TYR A 30 -18.58 22.44 -9.20
CA TYR A 30 -19.07 21.53 -8.18
C TYR A 30 -19.75 22.31 -7.06
N ASP A 31 -20.90 21.81 -6.60
CA ASP A 31 -21.52 22.30 -5.38
C ASP A 31 -20.72 21.83 -4.17
N TYR A 32 -20.48 22.71 -3.21
CA TYR A 32 -19.82 22.38 -1.96
C TYR A 32 -20.71 22.75 -0.76
N VAL A 33 -20.58 21.97 0.31
CA VAL A 33 -21.38 22.12 1.54
C VAL A 33 -20.70 23.06 2.52
N ASP A 34 -19.36 22.99 2.60
CA ASP A 34 -18.57 23.79 3.53
C ASP A 34 -17.13 23.96 3.01
N ILE A 35 -16.39 24.89 3.62
CA ILE A 35 -14.98 25.15 3.33
C ILE A 35 -14.14 24.18 4.18
N GLY A 36 -13.32 23.40 3.51
CA GLY A 36 -12.39 22.50 4.17
C GLY A 36 -11.24 23.25 4.89
N PRO A 37 -10.50 22.56 5.76
CA PRO A 37 -9.35 23.12 6.42
C PRO A 37 -8.25 23.49 5.40
N THR A 38 -7.66 24.66 5.55
CA THR A 38 -6.57 25.13 4.70
C THR A 38 -5.18 24.86 5.31
N GLU A 39 -5.15 24.46 6.56
CA GLU A 39 -3.96 24.03 7.26
C GLU A 39 -4.06 22.50 7.48
N LEU A 40 -3.20 21.77 6.81
CA LEU A 40 -2.94 20.39 7.20
C LEU A 40 -2.06 20.50 8.44
N VAL A 41 -2.66 20.37 9.62
CA VAL A 41 -1.91 20.02 10.82
C VAL A 41 -1.14 18.76 10.42
N GLU A 42 0.18 18.84 10.47
CA GLU A 42 1.07 17.72 10.25
C GLU A 42 0.42 16.50 10.89
N LEU A 43 0.01 15.54 10.09
CA LEU A 43 -0.44 14.26 10.60
C LEU A 43 0.79 13.70 11.29
N THR A 44 0.94 14.02 12.56
CA THR A 44 1.83 13.29 13.45
C THR A 44 1.19 11.92 13.54
N ILE A 45 1.37 11.13 12.49
CA ILE A 45 1.15 9.70 12.53
C ILE A 45 2.22 9.26 13.51
N HIS A 46 1.82 9.16 14.77
CA HIS A 46 2.63 8.58 15.81
C HIS A 46 3.02 7.20 15.31
N SER A 47 4.29 7.06 14.86
CA SER A 47 4.90 5.81 14.41
C SER A 47 4.17 5.13 13.24
N MET A 48 4.47 5.55 12.01
CA MET A 48 4.21 4.73 10.82
C MET A 48 5.23 3.60 10.83
N PHE A 49 4.79 2.39 11.13
CA PHE A 49 5.64 1.21 11.00
C PHE A 49 5.30 0.54 9.67
N MET A 50 6.25 0.57 8.75
CA MET A 50 6.27 -0.29 7.56
C MET A 50 6.98 -1.59 7.94
N ASP A 51 6.45 -2.74 7.54
CA ASP A 51 7.05 -4.02 7.89
C ASP A 51 8.44 -4.17 7.28
N PHE A 52 8.57 -4.00 5.96
CA PHE A 52 9.85 -4.04 5.26
C PHE A 52 9.91 -3.08 4.07
N THR A 53 11.08 -2.49 3.85
CA THR A 53 11.38 -1.70 2.66
C THR A 53 12.71 -2.14 2.06
N PHE A 54 12.78 -2.25 0.72
CA PHE A 54 13.97 -2.65 0.00
C PHE A 54 14.26 -1.66 -1.11
N LEU A 55 15.46 -1.08 -1.13
CA LEU A 55 15.95 -0.29 -2.25
C LEU A 55 16.43 -1.22 -3.37
N THR A 56 15.85 -1.08 -4.55
CA THR A 56 16.23 -1.86 -5.73
C THR A 56 17.47 -1.29 -6.42
N THR A 57 18.08 -2.09 -7.27
CA THR A 57 19.19 -1.64 -8.16
C THR A 57 18.74 -0.63 -9.21
N GLU A 58 17.42 -0.54 -9.46
CA GLU A 58 16.80 0.43 -10.39
C GLU A 58 16.39 1.74 -9.69
N ASP A 59 16.88 1.95 -8.47
CA ASP A 59 16.70 3.18 -7.68
C ASP A 59 15.25 3.53 -7.30
N PHE A 60 14.44 2.51 -7.00
CA PHE A 60 13.12 2.66 -6.40
C PHE A 60 12.97 1.72 -5.19
N TYR A 61 11.97 1.98 -4.33
CA TYR A 61 11.70 1.14 -3.17
C TYR A 61 10.58 0.13 -3.43
N ILE A 62 10.77 -1.08 -2.90
CA ILE A 62 9.71 -2.05 -2.67
C ILE A 62 9.32 -1.94 -1.20
N HIS A 63 8.06 -1.66 -0.93
CA HIS A 63 7.45 -1.71 0.40
C HIS A 63 6.64 -3.01 0.51
N VAL A 64 6.89 -3.81 1.54
CA VAL A 64 6.20 -5.08 1.79
C VAL A 64 5.46 -4.99 3.11
N GLU A 65 4.16 -5.29 3.08
CA GLU A 65 3.27 -5.37 4.24
C GLU A 65 2.71 -6.78 4.41
N PHE A 66 2.55 -7.23 5.66
CA PHE A 66 1.91 -8.50 5.99
C PHE A 66 0.54 -8.27 6.61
N GLN A 67 -0.48 -8.93 6.06
CA GLN A 67 -1.86 -8.80 6.55
C GLN A 67 -2.47 -10.16 6.84
N THR A 68 -3.02 -10.30 8.06
CA THR A 68 -3.81 -11.48 8.48
C THR A 68 -5.30 -11.21 8.47
N THR A 69 -5.69 -9.95 8.25
CA THR A 69 -7.08 -9.46 8.11
C THR A 69 -7.14 -8.54 6.89
N ASP A 70 -8.35 -8.29 6.38
CA ASP A 70 -8.60 -7.35 5.30
C ASP A 70 -9.66 -6.34 5.76
N SER A 71 -9.24 -5.09 5.97
CA SER A 71 -10.11 -3.96 6.29
C SER A 71 -10.50 -3.16 5.04
N GLY A 72 -10.21 -3.68 3.86
CA GLY A 72 -10.61 -3.12 2.58
C GLY A 72 -10.01 -1.73 2.30
N LYS A 73 -10.88 -0.73 2.18
CA LYS A 73 -10.45 0.65 1.86
C LYS A 73 -9.57 1.28 2.93
N ASP A 74 -9.73 0.91 4.19
CA ASP A 74 -8.98 1.53 5.28
C ASP A 74 -7.53 1.07 5.30
N ASP A 75 -7.28 -0.20 4.99
CA ASP A 75 -5.93 -0.71 4.77
C ASP A 75 -5.27 0.00 3.57
N LEU A 76 -5.98 0.12 2.44
CA LEU A 76 -5.46 0.82 1.26
C LEU A 76 -5.14 2.29 1.52
N ARG A 77 -5.94 2.99 2.32
CA ARG A 77 -5.66 4.37 2.74
C ARG A 77 -4.38 4.45 3.58
N ARG A 78 -4.19 3.49 4.49
CA ARG A 78 -3.00 3.39 5.32
C ARG A 78 -1.76 3.15 4.46
N PHE A 79 -1.77 2.15 3.58
CA PHE A 79 -0.65 1.86 2.68
C PHE A 79 -0.33 3.03 1.75
N HIS A 80 -1.37 3.70 1.23
CA HIS A 80 -1.20 4.89 0.40
C HIS A 80 -0.52 6.03 1.17
N ALA A 81 -0.91 6.26 2.43
CA ALA A 81 -0.28 7.26 3.27
C ALA A 81 1.20 6.93 3.52
N TYR A 82 1.53 5.66 3.81
CA TYR A 82 2.91 5.19 3.98
C TYR A 82 3.75 5.43 2.73
N GLU A 83 3.25 4.99 1.59
CA GLU A 83 3.93 5.15 0.31
C GLU A 83 4.15 6.62 -0.04
N ALA A 84 3.12 7.47 0.15
CA ALA A 84 3.19 8.89 -0.16
C ALA A 84 4.23 9.63 0.71
N VAL A 85 4.24 9.40 2.02
CA VAL A 85 5.20 10.01 2.96
C VAL A 85 6.61 9.51 2.66
N PHE A 86 6.79 8.21 2.51
CA PHE A 86 8.11 7.63 2.27
C PHE A 86 8.68 8.04 0.91
N SER A 87 7.84 8.10 -0.13
CA SER A 87 8.22 8.63 -1.44
C SER A 87 8.59 10.12 -1.38
N HIS A 88 7.86 10.91 -0.60
CA HIS A 88 8.18 12.32 -0.40
C HIS A 88 9.54 12.51 0.30
N GLU A 89 9.81 11.76 1.36
CA GLU A 89 11.06 11.84 2.13
C GLU A 89 12.28 11.39 1.34
N THR A 90 12.12 10.31 0.56
CA THR A 90 13.24 9.70 -0.18
C THR A 90 13.44 10.27 -1.58
N GLY A 91 12.43 10.97 -2.13
CA GLY A 91 12.41 11.42 -3.52
C GLY A 91 12.31 10.28 -4.54
N LYS A 92 11.96 9.05 -4.11
CA LYS A 92 11.96 7.84 -4.94
C LYS A 92 10.57 7.27 -5.10
N LYS A 93 10.35 6.58 -6.22
CA LYS A 93 9.16 5.78 -6.45
C LYS A 93 9.12 4.62 -5.43
N VAL A 94 7.94 4.29 -4.95
CA VAL A 94 7.67 3.16 -4.07
C VAL A 94 6.64 2.24 -4.71
N LEU A 95 6.83 0.93 -4.61
CA LEU A 95 5.84 -0.08 -5.03
C LEU A 95 5.45 -0.90 -3.81
N THR A 96 4.17 -0.89 -3.47
CA THR A 96 3.65 -1.61 -2.30
C THR A 96 3.14 -3.00 -2.68
N TYR A 97 3.71 -4.01 -2.05
CA TYR A 97 3.28 -5.40 -2.08
C TYR A 97 2.65 -5.76 -0.74
N VAL A 98 1.48 -6.38 -0.76
CA VAL A 98 0.80 -6.81 0.46
C VAL A 98 0.63 -8.32 0.44
N ILE A 99 1.23 -8.99 1.42
CA ILE A 99 1.20 -10.44 1.57
C ILE A 99 0.09 -10.79 2.53
N TYR A 100 -0.98 -11.40 2.00
CA TYR A 100 -2.14 -11.83 2.76
C TYR A 100 -2.01 -13.28 3.20
N SER A 101 -2.30 -13.52 4.49
CA SER A 101 -2.42 -14.84 5.11
C SER A 101 -3.78 -14.99 5.81
N GLY A 102 -3.90 -15.82 6.84
CA GLY A 102 -5.13 -15.91 7.65
C GLY A 102 -6.38 -16.38 6.92
N GLY A 103 -6.24 -17.10 5.80
CA GLY A 103 -7.38 -17.58 5.01
C GLY A 103 -7.90 -16.59 3.96
N ILE A 104 -7.29 -15.42 3.82
CA ILE A 104 -7.68 -14.41 2.84
C ILE A 104 -7.33 -14.91 1.43
N LYS A 105 -8.34 -14.98 0.56
CA LYS A 105 -8.22 -15.49 -0.83
C LYS A 105 -8.30 -14.38 -1.87
N ASN A 106 -8.86 -13.25 -1.50
CA ASN A 106 -8.96 -12.04 -2.30
C ASN A 106 -9.00 -10.84 -1.36
N ALA A 107 -8.59 -9.68 -1.85
CA ALA A 107 -8.68 -8.40 -1.17
C ALA A 107 -8.80 -7.30 -2.22
N ARG A 108 -9.28 -6.14 -1.82
CA ARG A 108 -9.28 -4.98 -2.67
C ARG A 108 -7.84 -4.51 -2.90
N ASP A 109 -7.46 -4.30 -4.14
CA ASP A 109 -6.11 -3.87 -4.55
C ASP A 109 -6.04 -2.41 -5.03
N THR A 110 -7.19 -1.74 -5.19
CA THR A 110 -7.29 -0.42 -5.78
C THR A 110 -8.14 0.51 -4.93
N LEU A 111 -7.63 1.72 -4.69
CA LEU A 111 -8.30 2.83 -4.03
C LEU A 111 -8.47 3.98 -5.02
N ASP A 112 -9.71 4.41 -5.22
CA ASP A 112 -10.01 5.64 -5.95
C ASP A 112 -9.65 6.85 -5.06
N CYS A 113 -8.72 7.67 -5.53
CA CYS A 113 -8.25 8.89 -4.89
C CYS A 113 -8.76 10.16 -5.58
N GLY A 114 -9.76 10.06 -6.46
CA GLY A 114 -10.35 11.16 -7.21
C GLY A 114 -9.62 11.40 -8.53
N THR A 115 -8.50 12.11 -8.52
CA THR A 115 -7.74 12.42 -9.75
C THR A 115 -6.88 11.25 -10.25
N TYR A 116 -6.66 10.24 -9.43
CA TYR A 116 -5.89 9.03 -9.75
C TYR A 116 -6.37 7.84 -8.91
N SER A 117 -5.91 6.66 -9.24
CA SER A 117 -6.14 5.45 -8.45
C SER A 117 -4.82 4.96 -7.86
N TYR A 118 -4.80 4.78 -6.54
CA TYR A 118 -3.71 4.09 -5.86
C TYR A 118 -3.90 2.58 -6.00
N LYS A 119 -2.81 1.85 -6.24
CA LYS A 119 -2.86 0.40 -6.44
C LYS A 119 -1.71 -0.30 -5.74
N ILE A 120 -2.03 -1.39 -5.03
CA ILE A 120 -1.06 -2.33 -4.44
C ILE A 120 -0.91 -3.58 -5.31
N SER A 121 0.12 -4.37 -5.03
CA SER A 121 0.33 -5.71 -5.59
C SER A 121 0.03 -6.77 -4.52
N PRO A 122 -1.18 -7.38 -4.49
CA PRO A 122 -1.53 -8.35 -3.48
C PRO A 122 -0.92 -9.73 -3.79
N ILE A 123 -0.46 -10.42 -2.76
CA ILE A 123 0.03 -11.80 -2.80
C ILE A 123 -0.75 -12.62 -1.78
N PHE A 124 -1.45 -13.66 -2.23
CA PHE A 124 -2.27 -14.51 -1.37
C PHE A 124 -1.57 -15.84 -1.09
N LEU A 125 -1.07 -16.02 0.15
CA LEU A 125 -0.39 -17.25 0.55
C LEU A 125 -1.35 -18.45 0.57
N THR A 126 -2.63 -18.23 0.83
CA THR A 126 -3.65 -19.26 0.80
C THR A 126 -3.95 -19.82 -0.59
N GLN A 127 -3.53 -19.14 -1.65
CA GLN A 127 -3.60 -19.66 -3.03
C GLN A 127 -2.40 -20.55 -3.39
N LYS A 128 -1.40 -20.64 -2.51
CA LYS A 128 -0.24 -21.52 -2.64
C LYS A 128 -0.46 -22.79 -1.83
N SER A 129 0.00 -23.92 -2.34
CA SER A 129 -0.20 -25.24 -1.73
C SER A 129 1.00 -25.63 -0.87
N ALA A 130 0.76 -25.81 0.42
CA ALA A 130 1.78 -26.38 1.32
C ALA A 130 2.09 -27.86 0.95
N ASP A 131 1.08 -28.59 0.50
CA ASP A 131 1.24 -30.00 0.11
C ASP A 131 2.17 -30.14 -1.11
N GLU A 132 2.11 -29.21 -2.07
CA GLU A 132 3.04 -29.18 -3.21
C GLU A 132 4.48 -28.91 -2.76
N VAL A 133 4.67 -28.01 -1.81
CA VAL A 133 6.00 -27.73 -1.23
C VAL A 133 6.54 -28.95 -0.51
N PHE A 134 5.73 -29.62 0.32
CA PHE A 134 6.14 -30.84 1.01
C PHE A 134 6.45 -31.97 0.03
N HIS A 135 5.63 -32.18 -0.98
CA HIS A 135 5.89 -33.21 -2.00
C HIS A 135 7.20 -32.95 -2.74
N TYR A 136 7.43 -31.72 -3.18
CA TYR A 136 8.69 -31.31 -3.83
C TYR A 136 9.92 -31.60 -2.94
N LEU A 137 9.87 -31.19 -1.67
CA LEU A 137 10.97 -31.39 -0.73
C LEU A 137 11.20 -32.88 -0.42
N GLN A 138 10.15 -33.68 -0.32
CA GLN A 138 10.25 -35.14 -0.16
C GLN A 138 10.92 -35.82 -1.36
N GLU A 139 10.56 -35.45 -2.56
CA GLU A 139 11.18 -36.00 -3.76
C GLU A 139 12.66 -35.64 -3.87
N LYS A 140 13.01 -34.42 -3.52
CA LYS A 140 14.41 -33.95 -3.46
C LYS A 140 15.20 -34.75 -2.44
N SER A 141 14.65 -34.98 -1.24
CA SER A 141 15.25 -35.80 -0.19
C SER A 141 15.45 -37.27 -0.63
N LYS A 142 14.45 -37.88 -1.29
CA LYS A 142 14.56 -39.25 -1.82
C LYS A 142 15.68 -39.41 -2.84
N LYS A 143 15.99 -38.37 -3.59
CA LYS A 143 17.08 -38.34 -4.56
C LYS A 143 18.45 -38.09 -3.92
N GLY A 144 18.50 -37.85 -2.61
CA GLY A 144 19.73 -37.51 -1.88
C GLY A 144 20.24 -36.10 -2.17
N GLU A 145 19.39 -35.22 -2.72
CA GLU A 145 19.74 -33.83 -3.00
C GLU A 145 19.66 -32.99 -1.70
N GLY A 146 20.65 -32.13 -1.46
CA GLY A 146 20.63 -31.19 -0.34
C GLY A 146 19.57 -30.09 -0.55
N PHE A 147 19.02 -29.54 0.56
CA PHE A 147 18.13 -28.41 0.53
C PHE A 147 18.90 -27.11 0.35
N THR A 148 18.36 -26.22 -0.48
CA THR A 148 18.88 -24.86 -0.69
C THR A 148 18.19 -23.85 0.21
N ASP A 149 18.71 -22.62 0.30
CA ASP A 149 18.07 -21.52 1.04
C ASP A 149 16.65 -21.24 0.53
N GLU A 150 16.42 -21.39 -0.80
CA GLU A 150 15.09 -21.27 -1.39
C GLU A 150 14.12 -22.36 -0.89
N ASP A 151 14.60 -23.58 -0.70
CA ASP A 151 13.81 -24.69 -0.15
C ASP A 151 13.42 -24.40 1.31
N TYR A 152 14.34 -23.90 2.11
CA TYR A 152 14.06 -23.49 3.47
C TYR A 152 13.10 -22.30 3.53
N ALA A 153 13.23 -21.32 2.63
CA ALA A 153 12.31 -20.21 2.53
C ALA A 153 10.87 -20.69 2.18
N LYS A 154 10.74 -21.60 1.21
CA LYS A 154 9.43 -22.21 0.88
C LYS A 154 8.84 -22.95 2.08
N LEU A 155 9.65 -23.74 2.77
CA LEU A 155 9.22 -24.51 3.94
C LEU A 155 8.73 -23.59 5.08
N SER A 156 9.42 -22.48 5.33
CA SER A 156 9.08 -21.54 6.39
C SER A 156 7.72 -20.87 6.20
N LEU A 157 7.25 -20.77 4.95
CA LEU A 157 5.95 -20.15 4.62
C LEU A 157 4.79 -21.16 4.57
N THR A 158 5.05 -22.48 4.61
CA THR A 158 3.99 -23.50 4.51
C THR A 158 2.89 -23.39 5.56
N PRO A 159 3.13 -22.94 6.83
CA PRO A 159 2.06 -22.77 7.81
C PRO A 159 1.01 -21.71 7.42
N LEU A 160 1.37 -20.82 6.48
CA LEU A 160 0.52 -19.73 5.99
C LEU A 160 -0.17 -20.06 4.67
N MET A 161 0.18 -21.19 4.05
CA MET A 161 -0.38 -21.69 2.79
C MET A 161 -1.60 -22.57 3.04
N SER A 162 -2.34 -22.88 1.96
CA SER A 162 -3.41 -23.89 2.02
C SER A 162 -2.82 -25.31 2.14
N SER A 163 -3.47 -26.18 2.92
CA SER A 163 -3.18 -27.61 2.92
C SER A 163 -4.46 -28.41 2.70
N GLY A 164 -4.39 -29.54 2.00
CA GLY A 164 -5.50 -30.47 1.80
C GLY A 164 -5.92 -31.17 3.09
N GLN A 165 -5.07 -31.20 4.10
CA GLN A 165 -5.45 -31.63 5.45
C GLN A 165 -5.97 -30.40 6.18
N GLY A 166 -7.32 -30.32 6.31
CA GLY A 166 -7.97 -29.25 7.07
C GLY A 166 -7.30 -29.07 8.43
N LYS A 167 -7.13 -27.83 8.86
CA LYS A 167 -6.72 -27.51 10.23
C LYS A 167 -7.63 -28.29 11.16
N LYS A 168 -7.12 -29.32 11.83
CA LYS A 168 -7.79 -29.88 12.99
C LYS A 168 -7.81 -28.78 14.02
N ASP A 169 -9.00 -28.28 14.31
CA ASP A 169 -9.22 -27.36 15.44
C ASP A 169 -8.65 -28.01 16.69
N THR A 170 -7.67 -27.37 17.26
CA THR A 170 -7.14 -27.66 18.59
C THR A 170 -7.57 -26.56 19.52
#